data_0db28ed237ac3c15fb75e255341a5edc
#
_entry.id   0db28ed237ac3c15fb75e255341a5edc
#
_cell.length_a   1.000
_cell.length_b   1.000
_cell.length_c   1.000
_cell.angle_alpha   90.00
_cell.angle_beta   90.00
_cell.angle_gamma   90.00
#
_symmetry.space_group_name_H-M   'P 1'
#
loop_
_entity.id
_entity.type
_entity.pdbx_description
1 polymer ?
#
loop_
_entity_poly.entity_id
_entity_poly.type
_entity_poly.pdbx_seq_one_letter_code
_entity_poly.pdbx_strand_id
1 'polypeptide(L)'
;MGKIAIKYSAVAVLTLSLLLTALAQTGQTRRVRFPKGRTTAVLKGAVIRATQDQFLLGARSGQTMTVHITSLEKNAVFAILGPNGVALDGAEEGSDVMDWSGELPASGDYSIWVSPTRGNATYTLEVTIR
;
A
#
# COMPACT_ATOMS: atom_id res chain seq x y z
N MET A 1 44.64 23.24 -23.41
CA MET A 1 44.08 23.68 -22.15
C MET A 1 42.55 23.57 -22.04
N GLY A 2 41.79 23.39 -23.11
CA GLY A 2 40.34 23.22 -23.08
C GLY A 2 39.83 21.77 -22.90
N LYS A 3 40.73 20.80 -22.72
CA LYS A 3 40.35 19.38 -22.73
C LYS A 3 39.93 18.83 -21.37
N ILE A 4 40.15 19.56 -20.27
CA ILE A 4 39.88 19.10 -18.91
C ILE A 4 38.41 19.35 -18.48
N ALA A 5 37.74 20.36 -19.07
CA ALA A 5 36.36 20.72 -18.73
C ALA A 5 35.30 19.74 -19.26
N ILE A 6 35.64 18.90 -20.24
CA ILE A 6 34.68 17.97 -20.89
C ILE A 6 34.48 16.67 -20.05
N LYS A 7 35.44 16.34 -19.19
CA LYS A 7 35.36 15.12 -18.36
C LYS A 7 34.39 15.18 -17.19
N TYR A 8 34.01 16.38 -16.75
CA TYR A 8 33.15 16.54 -15.58
C TYR A 8 31.63 16.52 -15.89
N SER A 9 31.23 16.85 -17.12
CA SER A 9 29.82 16.86 -17.51
C SER A 9 29.24 15.45 -17.71
N ALA A 10 30.06 14.45 -18.05
CA ALA A 10 29.59 13.06 -18.25
C ALA A 10 29.21 12.36 -16.94
N VAL A 11 29.88 12.70 -15.82
CA VAL A 11 29.61 12.10 -14.52
C VAL A 11 28.30 12.62 -13.91
N ALA A 12 27.96 13.87 -14.14
CA ALA A 12 26.71 14.48 -13.64
C ALA A 12 25.45 13.89 -14.30
N VAL A 13 25.52 13.52 -15.58
CA VAL A 13 24.39 12.90 -16.30
C VAL A 13 24.13 11.47 -15.81
N LEU A 14 25.16 10.72 -15.46
CA LEU A 14 25.03 9.34 -14.96
C LEU A 14 24.37 9.30 -13.58
N THR A 15 24.67 10.26 -12.71
CA THR A 15 24.09 10.37 -11.37
C THR A 15 22.59 10.71 -11.42
N LEU A 16 22.16 11.52 -12.38
CA LEU A 16 20.76 11.88 -12.56
C LEU A 16 19.91 10.70 -13.05
N SER A 17 20.47 9.83 -13.90
CA SER A 17 19.78 8.63 -14.40
C SER A 17 19.51 7.60 -13.29
N LEU A 18 20.40 7.47 -12.31
CA LEU A 18 20.23 6.56 -11.17
C LEU A 18 19.15 7.03 -10.19
N LEU A 19 18.96 8.35 -10.04
CA LEU A 19 17.92 8.92 -9.18
C LEU A 19 16.51 8.75 -9.76
N LEU A 20 16.36 8.76 -11.08
CA LEU A 20 15.08 8.56 -11.76
C LEU A 20 14.56 7.12 -11.64
N THR A 21 15.44 6.12 -11.59
CA THR A 21 15.05 4.71 -11.43
C THR A 21 14.52 4.38 -10.05
N ALA A 22 14.90 5.12 -9.00
CA ALA A 22 14.45 4.90 -7.63
C ALA A 22 13.00 5.34 -7.38
N LEU A 23 12.39 6.17 -8.25
CA LEU A 23 11.03 6.72 -8.10
C LEU A 23 9.93 5.87 -8.75
N ALA A 24 10.26 4.76 -9.43
CA ALA A 24 9.33 4.00 -10.26
C ALA A 24 8.65 2.80 -9.56
N GLN A 25 8.67 2.71 -8.21
CA GLN A 25 8.24 1.51 -7.48
C GLN A 25 6.97 1.65 -6.66
N THR A 26 6.19 2.72 -6.84
CA THR A 26 4.93 2.91 -6.11
C THR A 26 3.73 2.51 -6.96
N GLY A 27 2.79 1.78 -6.37
CA GLY A 27 1.49 1.52 -6.95
C GLY A 27 0.55 2.71 -6.75
N GLN A 28 -0.76 2.44 -6.76
CA GLN A 28 -1.81 3.45 -6.59
C GLN A 28 -1.97 3.81 -5.11
N THR A 29 -2.32 5.07 -4.81
CA THR A 29 -2.78 5.52 -3.50
C THR A 29 -4.20 6.05 -3.61
N ARG A 30 -5.11 5.51 -2.82
CA ARG A 30 -6.53 5.88 -2.85
C ARG A 30 -7.06 6.03 -1.43
N ARG A 31 -7.97 7.00 -1.25
CA ARG A 31 -8.73 7.10 -0.01
C ARG A 31 -10.00 6.26 -0.11
N VAL A 32 -10.24 5.43 0.91
CA VAL A 32 -11.45 4.61 1.01
C VAL A 32 -12.63 5.51 1.37
N ARG A 33 -13.70 5.40 0.60
CA ARG A 33 -14.96 6.09 0.87
C ARG A 33 -16.06 5.06 1.09
N PHE A 34 -16.70 5.16 2.25
CA PHE A 34 -17.83 4.29 2.56
C PHE A 34 -19.10 4.88 1.93
N PRO A 35 -19.91 4.07 1.23
CA PRO A 35 -21.19 4.54 0.73
C PRO A 35 -22.05 5.06 1.88
N LYS A 36 -22.86 6.07 1.64
CA LYS A 36 -23.69 6.72 2.66
C LYS A 36 -24.54 5.69 3.41
N GLY A 37 -24.45 5.70 4.75
CA GLY A 37 -25.16 4.77 5.61
C GLY A 37 -24.62 3.35 5.65
N ARG A 38 -23.44 3.11 5.06
CA ARG A 38 -22.80 1.80 5.00
C ARG A 38 -21.53 1.76 5.85
N THR A 39 -21.25 0.60 6.43
CA THR A 39 -20.04 0.34 7.23
C THR A 39 -18.99 -0.46 6.45
N THR A 40 -19.33 -0.93 5.25
CA THR A 40 -18.44 -1.72 4.40
C THR A 40 -18.17 -1.00 3.08
N ALA A 41 -16.92 -0.96 2.68
CA ALA A 41 -16.47 -0.53 1.37
C ALA A 41 -15.87 -1.72 0.62
N VAL A 42 -16.19 -1.85 -0.66
CA VAL A 42 -15.64 -2.87 -1.55
C VAL A 42 -14.81 -2.17 -2.62
N LEU A 43 -13.54 -2.52 -2.71
CA LEU A 43 -12.58 -1.89 -3.59
C LEU A 43 -11.97 -2.93 -4.52
N LYS A 44 -11.97 -2.65 -5.81
CA LYS A 44 -11.34 -3.52 -6.81
C LYS A 44 -10.10 -2.85 -7.36
N GLY A 45 -9.06 -3.62 -7.56
CA GLY A 45 -7.82 -3.12 -8.09
C GLY A 45 -6.97 -4.18 -8.76
N ALA A 46 -5.88 -3.72 -9.34
CA ALA A 46 -4.85 -4.57 -9.91
C ALA A 46 -3.49 -4.04 -9.47
N VAL A 47 -2.74 -4.89 -8.78
CA VAL A 47 -1.41 -4.54 -8.31
C VAL A 47 -0.36 -5.22 -9.15
N ILE A 48 0.60 -4.45 -9.62
CA ILE A 48 1.68 -4.91 -10.48
C ILE A 48 2.79 -5.51 -9.63
N ARG A 49 3.44 -6.53 -10.15
CA ARG A 49 4.60 -7.17 -9.53
C ARG A 49 5.61 -6.14 -9.02
N ALA A 50 6.11 -6.34 -7.80
CA ALA A 50 7.06 -5.48 -7.10
C ALA A 50 6.54 -4.07 -6.77
N THR A 51 5.22 -3.85 -6.83
CA THR A 51 4.57 -2.61 -6.37
C THR A 51 3.58 -2.90 -5.26
N GLN A 52 3.09 -1.85 -4.60
CA GLN A 52 2.05 -1.93 -3.58
C GLN A 52 1.00 -0.87 -3.84
N ASP A 53 -0.27 -1.23 -3.68
CA ASP A 53 -1.37 -0.27 -3.65
C ASP A 53 -1.65 0.13 -2.20
N GLN A 54 -1.90 1.40 -1.97
CA GLN A 54 -2.17 1.93 -0.64
C GLN A 54 -3.59 2.48 -0.56
N PHE A 55 -4.31 2.07 0.49
CA PHE A 55 -5.65 2.58 0.80
C PHE A 55 -5.63 3.29 2.13
N LEU A 56 -6.07 4.55 2.15
CA LEU A 56 -6.13 5.38 3.35
C LEU A 56 -7.57 5.47 3.84
N LEU A 57 -7.79 5.34 5.14
CA LEU A 57 -9.10 5.51 5.75
C LEU A 57 -9.00 6.10 7.15
N GLY A 58 -9.93 7.00 7.48
CA GLY A 58 -10.06 7.54 8.82
C GLY A 58 -10.90 6.63 9.70
N ALA A 59 -10.48 6.42 10.93
CA ALA A 59 -11.24 5.65 11.91
C ALA A 59 -10.96 6.17 13.32
N ARG A 60 -11.74 5.70 14.29
CA ARG A 60 -11.64 6.11 15.69
C ARG A 60 -11.18 4.96 16.59
N SER A 61 -10.47 5.32 17.63
CA SER A 61 -10.12 4.39 18.70
C SER A 61 -11.38 3.66 19.21
N GLY A 62 -11.27 2.36 19.40
CA GLY A 62 -12.35 1.51 19.89
C GLY A 62 -13.28 0.93 18.81
N GLN A 63 -13.20 1.43 17.58
CA GLN A 63 -13.91 0.80 16.46
C GLN A 63 -13.28 -0.54 16.12
N THR A 64 -14.07 -1.44 15.55
CA THR A 64 -13.58 -2.72 15.01
C THR A 64 -13.43 -2.60 13.50
N MET A 65 -12.25 -2.95 13.01
CA MET A 65 -11.96 -3.03 11.59
C MET A 65 -11.90 -4.49 11.16
N THR A 66 -12.54 -4.82 10.07
CA THR A 66 -12.41 -6.13 9.42
C THR A 66 -11.97 -5.91 7.98
N VAL A 67 -10.93 -6.61 7.56
CA VAL A 67 -10.37 -6.51 6.21
C VAL A 67 -10.27 -7.90 5.61
N HIS A 68 -10.74 -8.03 4.38
CA HIS A 68 -10.69 -9.28 3.62
C HIS A 68 -10.27 -8.98 2.19
N ILE A 69 -9.36 -9.79 1.65
CA ILE A 69 -8.92 -9.67 0.26
C ILE A 69 -9.11 -10.99 -0.47
N THR A 70 -9.60 -10.92 -1.70
CA THR A 70 -9.71 -12.07 -2.59
C THR A 70 -9.03 -11.77 -3.92
N SER A 71 -8.48 -12.80 -4.54
CA SER A 71 -7.91 -12.76 -5.88
C SER A 71 -8.06 -14.13 -6.52
N LEU A 72 -8.12 -14.18 -7.86
CA LEU A 72 -8.35 -15.44 -8.58
C LEU A 72 -7.27 -16.49 -8.29
N GLU A 73 -6.02 -16.07 -8.15
CA GLU A 73 -4.88 -16.95 -7.91
C GLU A 73 -4.44 -17.00 -6.46
N LYS A 74 -5.18 -16.35 -5.56
CA LYS A 74 -4.83 -16.20 -4.14
C LYS A 74 -3.42 -15.60 -3.97
N ASN A 75 -3.10 -14.62 -4.82
CA ASN A 75 -1.78 -14.01 -4.90
C ASN A 75 -1.77 -12.52 -4.51
N ALA A 76 -2.78 -12.07 -3.76
CA ALA A 76 -2.82 -10.74 -3.17
C ALA A 76 -2.96 -10.85 -1.65
N VAL A 77 -2.16 -10.08 -0.94
CA VAL A 77 -2.13 -10.00 0.53
C VAL A 77 -2.10 -8.54 0.96
N PHE A 78 -2.32 -8.29 2.25
CA PHE A 78 -2.26 -6.92 2.75
C PHE A 78 -1.53 -6.82 4.09
N ALA A 79 -1.10 -5.60 4.41
CA ALA A 79 -0.64 -5.18 5.71
C ALA A 79 -1.43 -3.94 6.14
N ILE A 80 -1.57 -3.70 7.44
CA ILE A 80 -2.29 -2.54 7.97
C ILE A 80 -1.37 -1.77 8.91
N LEU A 81 -1.18 -0.48 8.63
CA LEU A 81 -0.47 0.44 9.52
C LEU A 81 -1.44 1.36 10.22
N GLY A 82 -1.22 1.59 11.49
CA GLY A 82 -1.97 2.56 12.28
C GLY A 82 -1.56 4.00 12.00
N PRO A 83 -2.24 4.99 12.65
CA PRO A 83 -1.93 6.41 12.45
C PRO A 83 -0.50 6.80 12.83
N ASN A 84 0.14 6.04 13.68
CA ASN A 84 1.54 6.23 14.09
C ASN A 84 2.56 5.58 13.12
N GLY A 85 2.09 4.91 12.06
CA GLY A 85 2.94 4.21 11.09
C GLY A 85 3.40 2.83 11.55
N VAL A 86 2.91 2.33 12.68
CA VAL A 86 3.25 0.99 13.19
C VAL A 86 2.19 -0.01 12.74
N ALA A 87 2.63 -1.19 12.32
CA ALA A 87 1.72 -2.25 11.90
C ALA A 87 0.81 -2.71 13.04
N LEU A 88 -0.45 -3.02 12.71
CA LEU A 88 -1.36 -3.64 13.65
C LEU A 88 -0.98 -5.11 13.86
N ASP A 89 -1.15 -5.61 15.09
CA ASP A 89 -0.83 -6.99 15.43
C ASP A 89 -1.61 -7.98 14.56
N GLY A 90 -0.88 -8.89 13.92
CA GLY A 90 -1.44 -9.87 13.01
C GLY A 90 -1.65 -9.37 11.57
N ALA A 91 -1.33 -8.11 11.30
CA ALA A 91 -1.44 -7.50 9.98
C ALA A 91 -0.11 -6.87 9.52
N GLU A 92 1.01 -7.47 9.91
CA GLU A 92 2.35 -6.99 9.56
C GLU A 92 2.70 -7.35 8.11
N GLU A 93 3.53 -6.52 7.51
CA GLU A 93 4.09 -6.81 6.19
C GLU A 93 4.89 -8.11 6.22
N GLY A 94 4.75 -8.93 5.18
CA GLY A 94 5.44 -10.22 5.08
C GLY A 94 4.73 -11.38 5.77
N SER A 95 3.62 -11.14 6.46
CA SER A 95 2.82 -12.20 7.10
C SER A 95 1.77 -12.81 6.18
N ASP A 96 1.70 -12.39 4.92
CA ASP A 96 0.79 -12.90 3.89
C ASP A 96 -0.68 -12.92 4.35
N VAL A 97 -1.12 -11.82 4.93
CA VAL A 97 -2.45 -11.70 5.53
C VAL A 97 -3.51 -11.52 4.45
N MET A 98 -4.57 -12.32 4.50
CA MET A 98 -5.72 -12.23 3.59
C MET A 98 -7.02 -11.90 4.35
N ASP A 99 -7.05 -12.11 5.65
CA ASP A 99 -8.17 -11.82 6.54
C ASP A 99 -7.63 -11.25 7.86
N TRP A 100 -8.25 -10.18 8.32
CA TRP A 100 -7.89 -9.59 9.60
C TRP A 100 -9.11 -8.92 10.24
N SER A 101 -9.23 -9.02 11.54
CA SER A 101 -10.22 -8.30 12.32
C SER A 101 -9.64 -7.92 13.67
N GLY A 102 -9.91 -6.71 14.13
CA GLY A 102 -9.42 -6.26 15.43
C GLY A 102 -9.97 -4.90 15.83
N GLU A 103 -9.86 -4.62 17.12
CA GLU A 103 -10.18 -3.32 17.70
C GLU A 103 -9.07 -2.33 17.38
N LEU A 104 -9.45 -1.12 16.99
CA LEU A 104 -8.50 -0.09 16.61
C LEU A 104 -7.97 0.65 17.84
N PRO A 105 -6.62 0.75 18.01
CA PRO A 105 -6.02 1.31 19.20
C PRO A 105 -6.01 2.84 19.25
N ALA A 106 -6.17 3.52 18.11
CA ALA A 106 -6.04 4.97 18.04
C ALA A 106 -6.99 5.58 17.00
N SER A 107 -7.31 6.85 17.16
CA SER A 107 -8.05 7.62 16.18
C SER A 107 -7.09 8.25 15.18
N GLY A 108 -7.44 8.27 13.91
CA GLY A 108 -6.65 8.87 12.84
C GLY A 108 -6.73 8.08 11.53
N ASP A 109 -5.79 8.34 10.66
CA ASP A 109 -5.70 7.68 9.36
C ASP A 109 -4.92 6.36 9.46
N TYR A 110 -5.58 5.29 9.04
CA TYR A 110 -4.98 3.97 8.86
C TYR A 110 -4.61 3.79 7.39
N SER A 111 -3.61 2.97 7.10
CA SER A 111 -3.26 2.60 5.73
C SER A 111 -3.24 1.09 5.56
N ILE A 112 -3.90 0.64 4.49
CA ILE A 112 -3.90 -0.76 4.07
C ILE A 112 -3.03 -0.85 2.83
N TRP A 113 -2.00 -1.69 2.88
CA TRP A 113 -1.03 -1.88 1.80
C TRP A 113 -1.26 -3.23 1.16
N VAL A 114 -1.65 -3.23 -0.12
CA VAL A 114 -1.91 -4.45 -0.89
C VAL A 114 -0.69 -4.78 -1.73
N SER A 115 -0.22 -6.01 -1.64
CA SER A 115 0.95 -6.51 -2.38
C SER A 115 0.63 -7.80 -3.10
N PRO A 116 1.19 -8.05 -4.29
CA PRO A 116 1.13 -9.35 -4.90
C PRO A 116 2.19 -10.26 -4.29
N THR A 117 1.88 -11.53 -4.12
CA THR A 117 2.84 -12.54 -3.64
C THR A 117 3.64 -13.15 -4.78
N ARG A 118 3.07 -13.15 -5.98
CA ARG A 118 3.72 -13.61 -7.21
C ARG A 118 3.03 -12.97 -8.42
N GLY A 119 3.80 -12.54 -9.40
CA GLY A 119 3.28 -11.90 -10.59
C GLY A 119 2.43 -10.67 -10.30
N ASN A 120 1.52 -10.35 -11.22
CA ASN A 120 0.50 -9.32 -11.04
C ASN A 120 -0.76 -9.94 -10.43
N ALA A 121 -1.50 -9.19 -9.64
CA ALA A 121 -2.73 -9.67 -9.03
C ALA A 121 -3.87 -8.68 -9.23
N THR A 122 -5.00 -9.18 -9.71
CA THR A 122 -6.28 -8.47 -9.59
C THR A 122 -6.94 -8.91 -8.31
N TYR A 123 -7.54 -7.98 -7.57
CA TYR A 123 -8.08 -8.27 -6.25
C TYR A 123 -9.37 -7.52 -5.97
N THR A 124 -10.12 -8.05 -5.00
CA THR A 124 -11.22 -7.35 -4.34
C THR A 124 -10.89 -7.22 -2.86
N LEU A 125 -10.86 -5.99 -2.37
CA LEU A 125 -10.60 -5.67 -0.97
C LEU A 125 -11.92 -5.22 -0.32
N GLU A 126 -12.30 -5.89 0.78
CA GLU A 126 -13.44 -5.48 1.59
C GLU A 126 -12.96 -4.94 2.92
N VAL A 127 -13.45 -3.76 3.28
CA VAL A 127 -13.11 -3.10 4.55
C VAL A 127 -14.39 -2.75 5.27
N THR A 128 -14.53 -3.21 6.50
CA THR A 128 -15.67 -2.90 7.38
C THR A 128 -15.18 -2.18 8.62
N ILE A 129 -15.81 -1.07 8.98
CA ILE A 129 -15.56 -0.32 10.21
C ILE A 129 -16.87 -0.18 10.99
N ARG A 130 -16.85 -0.61 12.24
CA ARG A 130 -18.03 -0.52 13.14
C ARG A 130 -17.67 0.05 14.48
#